data_7720057a9d11598ef12717d62e7c7371
#
_entry.id   7720057a9d11598ef12717d62e7c7371
#
_cell.length_a   1.000
_cell.length_b   1.000
_cell.length_c   1.000
_cell.angle_alpha   90.00
_cell.angle_beta   90.00
_cell.angle_gamma   90.00
#
_symmetry.space_group_name_H-M   'P 1'
#
loop_
_entity.id
_entity.type
_entity.pdbx_description
1 polymer ?
#
loop_
_entity_poly.entity_id
_entity_poly.type
_entity_poly.pdbx_seq_one_letter_code
_entity_poly.pdbx_strand_id
1 'polypeptide(L)'
;MKVIGISGQTGAGKTTFAKELEKTLSGLFSVIYIDVDSLGHEVLKDPITIEALTKTFGKDILTDNQIDRKKLGAKAFESSQNTELLNSIMHPRMVKIVENIISENSKRPKNKIIIIDAALLYKMNLVRLCDKVIYIKADPEIRVRRLMATRGWTEERARQRLFSQDKEPEGFKIIIPGKDSFSNFRRFLSFFKKDYNLLVFENNGTKEDFESIFQPMYFASIFLRYKI
;
A
#
# COMPACT_ATOMS: atom_id res chain seq x y z
N MET A 1 12.73 -9.76 12.76
CA MET A 1 12.10 -8.72 11.92
C MET A 1 11.09 -9.40 11.01
N LYS A 2 9.96 -8.78 10.79
CA LYS A 2 8.96 -9.22 9.80
C LYS A 2 8.61 -8.06 8.87
N VAL A 3 8.37 -8.36 7.60
CA VAL A 3 7.96 -7.41 6.58
C VAL A 3 6.55 -7.74 6.11
N ILE A 4 5.63 -6.78 6.26
CA ILE A 4 4.23 -6.91 5.89
C ILE A 4 3.95 -5.95 4.73
N GLY A 5 3.62 -6.50 3.57
CA GLY A 5 3.15 -5.71 2.43
C GLY A 5 1.65 -5.44 2.53
N ILE A 6 1.22 -4.23 2.29
CA ILE A 6 -0.19 -3.86 2.20
C ILE A 6 -0.45 -3.27 0.83
N SER A 7 -1.35 -3.91 0.10
CA SER A 7 -1.80 -3.45 -1.21
C SER A 7 -3.32 -3.47 -1.27
N GLY A 8 -3.89 -2.99 -2.35
CA GLY A 8 -5.34 -3.04 -2.50
C GLY A 8 -5.87 -2.03 -3.49
N GLN A 9 -7.14 -2.19 -3.77
CA GLN A 9 -7.86 -1.41 -4.76
C GLN A 9 -8.05 0.04 -4.31
N THR A 10 -8.06 0.98 -5.26
CA THR A 10 -8.37 2.40 -5.00
C THR A 10 -9.74 2.53 -4.34
N GLY A 11 -9.84 3.28 -3.25
CA GLY A 11 -11.09 3.45 -2.50
C GLY A 11 -11.44 2.29 -1.56
N ALA A 12 -10.63 1.22 -1.51
CA ALA A 12 -10.88 0.07 -0.62
C ALA A 12 -10.49 0.32 0.85
N GLY A 13 -9.78 1.40 1.17
CA GLY A 13 -9.37 1.72 2.54
C GLY A 13 -7.97 1.23 2.92
N LYS A 14 -7.11 0.94 1.95
CA LYS A 14 -5.73 0.46 2.14
C LYS A 14 -4.94 1.30 3.17
N THR A 15 -4.85 2.60 2.97
CA THR A 15 -4.07 3.50 3.84
C THR A 15 -4.66 3.59 5.25
N THR A 16 -5.98 3.54 5.40
CA THR A 16 -6.63 3.47 6.71
C THR A 16 -6.23 2.19 7.42
N PHE A 17 -6.29 1.05 6.73
CA PHE A 17 -5.85 -0.24 7.26
C PHE A 17 -4.38 -0.22 7.69
N ALA A 18 -3.51 0.29 6.85
CA ALA A 18 -2.08 0.33 7.10
C ALA A 18 -1.74 1.17 8.35
N LYS A 19 -2.39 2.32 8.52
CA LYS A 19 -2.22 3.20 9.69
C LYS A 19 -2.78 2.60 10.98
N GLU A 20 -3.94 1.94 10.93
CA GLU A 20 -4.48 1.26 12.12
C GLU A 20 -3.62 0.06 12.52
N LEU A 21 -3.09 -0.69 11.55
CA LEU A 21 -2.14 -1.77 11.81
C LEU A 21 -0.85 -1.23 12.43
N GLU A 22 -0.27 -0.17 11.88
CA GLU A 22 0.90 0.51 12.44
C GLU A 22 0.67 0.92 13.89
N LYS A 23 -0.42 1.66 14.16
CA LYS A 23 -0.80 2.14 15.50
C LYS A 23 -0.93 0.98 16.49
N THR A 24 -1.59 -0.09 16.08
CA THR A 24 -1.83 -1.26 16.91
C THR A 24 -0.52 -2.00 17.24
N LEU A 25 0.36 -2.15 16.26
CA LEU A 25 1.62 -2.86 16.43
C LEU A 25 2.67 -2.05 17.17
N SER A 26 2.63 -0.72 17.08
CA SER A 26 3.63 0.18 17.72
C SER A 26 3.65 0.10 19.24
N GLY A 27 2.58 -0.37 19.87
CA GLY A 27 2.55 -0.64 21.30
C GLY A 27 3.40 -1.84 21.74
N LEU A 28 3.80 -2.73 20.81
CA LEU A 28 4.49 -3.99 21.11
C LEU A 28 5.80 -4.16 20.35
N PHE A 29 5.93 -3.49 19.22
CA PHE A 29 7.04 -3.64 18.28
C PHE A 29 7.60 -2.28 17.88
N SER A 30 8.85 -2.25 17.47
CA SER A 30 9.42 -1.13 16.73
C SER A 30 8.88 -1.23 15.29
N VAL A 31 7.90 -0.40 14.95
CA VAL A 31 7.28 -0.39 13.63
C VAL A 31 7.93 0.66 12.74
N ILE A 32 8.24 0.28 11.51
CA ILE A 32 8.71 1.17 10.45
C ILE A 32 7.64 1.14 9.36
N TYR A 33 7.01 2.28 9.13
CA TYR A 33 6.01 2.45 8.09
C TYR A 33 6.64 3.09 6.85
N ILE A 34 6.48 2.44 5.70
CA ILE A 34 6.98 2.90 4.41
C ILE A 34 5.77 3.15 3.51
N ASP A 35 5.45 4.43 3.30
CA ASP A 35 4.50 4.87 2.27
C ASP A 35 5.24 4.97 0.95
N VAL A 36 5.11 3.94 0.11
CA VAL A 36 5.80 3.87 -1.19
C VAL A 36 5.28 4.92 -2.16
N ASP A 37 4.00 5.26 -2.09
CA ASP A 37 3.42 6.29 -2.96
C ASP A 37 4.06 7.67 -2.63
N SER A 38 4.35 7.94 -1.35
CA SER A 38 5.08 9.14 -0.90
C SER A 38 6.56 9.12 -1.31
N LEU A 39 7.22 7.95 -1.36
CA LEU A 39 8.61 7.86 -1.85
C LEU A 39 8.75 8.33 -3.29
N GLY A 40 7.72 8.17 -4.11
CA GLY A 40 7.71 8.71 -5.47
C GLY A 40 7.95 10.21 -5.50
N HIS A 41 7.47 10.97 -4.51
CA HIS A 41 7.69 12.41 -4.42
C HIS A 41 9.15 12.75 -4.05
N GLU A 42 9.78 11.95 -3.21
CA GLU A 42 11.19 12.15 -2.86
C GLU A 42 12.11 11.78 -4.02
N VAL A 43 11.80 10.70 -4.74
CA VAL A 43 12.55 10.28 -5.93
C VAL A 43 12.53 11.36 -7.03
N LEU A 44 11.45 12.12 -7.16
CA LEU A 44 11.36 13.23 -8.10
C LEU A 44 12.31 14.42 -7.79
N LYS A 45 12.87 14.48 -6.59
CA LYS A 45 13.85 15.50 -6.17
C LYS A 45 15.29 15.06 -6.43
N ASP A 46 15.51 13.77 -6.69
CA ASP A 46 16.85 13.22 -6.95
C ASP A 46 17.39 13.71 -8.30
N PRO A 47 18.60 14.31 -8.35
CA PRO A 47 19.18 14.85 -9.58
C PRO A 47 19.27 13.85 -10.74
N ILE A 48 19.61 12.57 -10.43
CA ILE A 48 19.70 11.50 -11.45
C ILE A 48 18.31 11.19 -12.03
N THR A 49 17.29 11.27 -11.20
CA THR A 49 15.89 11.08 -11.63
C THR A 49 15.43 12.25 -12.49
N ILE A 50 15.74 13.49 -12.07
CA ILE A 50 15.42 14.70 -12.84
C ILE A 50 16.04 14.63 -14.23
N GLU A 51 17.33 14.29 -14.32
CA GLU A 51 18.03 14.13 -15.58
C GLU A 51 17.37 13.06 -16.48
N ALA A 52 17.08 11.88 -15.93
CA ALA A 52 16.43 10.80 -16.68
C ALA A 52 15.05 11.19 -17.19
N LEU A 53 14.23 11.85 -16.35
CA LEU A 53 12.89 12.29 -16.72
C LEU A 53 12.93 13.42 -17.75
N THR A 54 13.86 14.38 -17.64
CA THR A 54 14.00 15.46 -18.62
C THR A 54 14.50 14.96 -19.96
N LYS A 55 15.36 13.95 -19.96
CA LYS A 55 15.81 13.29 -21.21
C LYS A 55 14.64 12.57 -21.91
N THR A 56 13.72 11.99 -21.14
CA THR A 56 12.60 11.19 -21.67
C THR A 56 11.41 12.05 -22.07
N PHE A 57 11.03 13.02 -21.22
CA PHE A 57 9.80 13.81 -21.39
C PHE A 57 10.02 15.25 -21.81
N GLY A 58 11.29 15.69 -21.94
CA GLY A 58 11.65 17.06 -22.31
C GLY A 58 11.84 17.98 -21.11
N LYS A 59 12.59 19.08 -21.31
CA LYS A 59 12.91 20.04 -20.24
C LYS A 59 11.71 20.89 -19.76
N ASP A 60 10.65 20.94 -20.53
CA ASP A 60 9.42 21.69 -20.22
C ASP A 60 8.62 21.08 -19.06
N ILE A 61 8.97 19.86 -18.60
CA ILE A 61 8.45 19.30 -17.33
C ILE A 61 9.05 19.96 -16.08
N LEU A 62 10.00 20.89 -16.24
CA LEU A 62 10.62 21.60 -15.13
C LEU A 62 9.94 22.96 -14.86
N THR A 63 9.95 23.34 -13.58
CA THR A 63 9.75 24.71 -13.09
C THR A 63 10.82 24.96 -12.02
N ASP A 64 11.60 26.05 -12.15
CA ASP A 64 12.70 26.38 -11.25
C ASP A 64 13.71 25.23 -11.04
N ASN A 65 14.06 24.54 -12.11
CA ASN A 65 14.94 23.36 -12.11
C ASN A 65 14.44 22.15 -11.31
N GLN A 66 13.18 22.14 -10.93
CA GLN A 66 12.52 21.01 -10.23
C GLN A 66 11.43 20.42 -11.11
N ILE A 67 11.12 19.14 -10.89
CA ILE A 67 10.02 18.49 -11.62
C ILE A 67 8.67 19.12 -11.22
N ASP A 68 8.00 19.71 -12.20
CA ASP A 68 6.59 20.08 -12.09
C ASP A 68 5.72 18.85 -12.31
N ARG A 69 5.12 18.37 -11.22
CA ARG A 69 4.30 17.14 -11.22
C ARG A 69 3.09 17.21 -12.15
N LYS A 70 2.51 18.41 -12.36
CA LYS A 70 1.37 18.58 -13.27
C LYS A 70 1.82 18.42 -14.72
N LYS A 71 2.94 19.09 -15.09
CA LYS A 71 3.51 19.00 -16.42
C LYS A 71 3.99 17.59 -16.74
N LEU A 72 4.72 16.96 -15.79
CA LEU A 72 5.14 15.56 -15.93
C LEU A 72 3.93 14.63 -16.06
N GLY A 73 2.93 14.79 -15.19
CA GLY A 73 1.72 13.96 -15.21
C GLY A 73 0.93 14.10 -16.51
N ALA A 74 0.82 15.32 -17.07
CA ALA A 74 0.16 15.53 -18.35
C ALA A 74 0.80 14.70 -19.47
N LYS A 75 2.13 14.67 -19.55
CA LYS A 75 2.87 13.89 -20.56
C LYS A 75 2.88 12.39 -20.26
N ALA A 76 3.15 12.02 -19.01
CA ALA A 76 3.32 10.63 -18.62
C ALA A 76 2.02 9.82 -18.69
N PHE A 77 0.86 10.47 -18.52
CA PHE A 77 -0.44 9.80 -18.56
C PHE A 77 -1.20 10.02 -19.88
N GLU A 78 -0.55 10.63 -20.88
CA GLU A 78 -1.12 10.80 -22.21
C GLU A 78 -1.30 9.46 -22.95
N SER A 79 -0.40 8.51 -22.69
CA SER A 79 -0.45 7.17 -23.27
C SER A 79 0.02 6.10 -22.27
N SER A 80 -0.36 4.84 -22.52
CA SER A 80 0.17 3.70 -21.76
C SER A 80 1.69 3.58 -21.90
N GLN A 81 2.22 3.82 -23.07
CA GLN A 81 3.66 3.79 -23.35
C GLN A 81 4.41 4.83 -22.51
N ASN A 82 3.93 6.07 -22.44
CA ASN A 82 4.52 7.11 -21.62
C ASN A 82 4.43 6.76 -20.10
N THR A 83 3.34 6.17 -19.69
CA THR A 83 3.18 5.66 -18.31
C THR A 83 4.20 4.58 -18.00
N GLU A 84 4.48 3.67 -18.93
CA GLU A 84 5.50 2.63 -18.77
C GLU A 84 6.92 3.24 -18.72
N LEU A 85 7.22 4.24 -19.55
CA LEU A 85 8.48 4.97 -19.50
C LEU A 85 8.68 5.67 -18.14
N LEU A 86 7.66 6.37 -17.63
CA LEU A 86 7.72 6.94 -16.29
C LEU A 86 8.00 5.86 -15.23
N ASN A 87 7.27 4.76 -15.27
CA ASN A 87 7.42 3.67 -14.31
C ASN A 87 8.80 3.02 -14.39
N SER A 88 9.37 2.85 -15.58
CA SER A 88 10.70 2.26 -15.76
C SER A 88 11.82 3.13 -15.15
N ILE A 89 11.62 4.44 -15.06
CA ILE A 89 12.54 5.36 -14.40
C ILE A 89 12.32 5.40 -12.89
N MET A 90 11.06 5.46 -12.46
CA MET A 90 10.70 5.69 -11.05
C MET A 90 10.78 4.43 -10.19
N HIS A 91 10.20 3.31 -10.66
CA HIS A 91 10.05 2.12 -9.84
C HIS A 91 11.37 1.52 -9.33
N PRO A 92 12.44 1.37 -10.15
CA PRO A 92 13.70 0.81 -9.66
C PRO A 92 14.31 1.62 -8.52
N ARG A 93 14.17 2.96 -8.57
CA ARG A 93 14.69 3.85 -7.53
C ARG A 93 13.89 3.74 -6.23
N MET A 94 12.56 3.72 -6.34
CA MET A 94 11.68 3.52 -5.19
C MET A 94 11.92 2.16 -4.53
N VAL A 95 12.05 1.09 -5.33
CA VAL A 95 12.37 -0.26 -4.84
C VAL A 95 13.70 -0.27 -4.10
N LYS A 96 14.73 0.39 -4.67
CA LYS A 96 16.05 0.48 -4.03
C LYS A 96 16.02 1.17 -2.67
N ILE A 97 15.22 2.22 -2.50
CA ILE A 97 15.03 2.88 -1.20
C ILE A 97 14.40 1.90 -0.21
N VAL A 98 13.35 1.18 -0.61
CA VAL A 98 12.69 0.18 0.25
C VAL A 98 13.68 -0.92 0.66
N GLU A 99 14.46 -1.46 -0.29
CA GLU A 99 15.50 -2.46 -0.01
C GLU A 99 16.55 -1.97 0.99
N ASN A 100 17.01 -0.72 0.84
CA ASN A 100 17.96 -0.12 1.75
C ASN A 100 17.40 0.00 3.16
N ILE A 101 16.14 0.48 3.31
CA ILE A 101 15.47 0.57 4.62
C ILE A 101 15.38 -0.81 5.27
N ILE A 102 14.99 -1.85 4.52
CA ILE A 102 14.91 -3.22 5.04
C ILE A 102 16.30 -3.71 5.46
N SER A 103 17.32 -3.54 4.62
CA SER A 103 18.70 -3.97 4.88
C SER A 103 19.28 -3.32 6.13
N GLU A 104 19.13 -2.00 6.29
CA GLU A 104 19.62 -1.27 7.46
C GLU A 104 18.96 -1.77 8.75
N ASN A 105 17.67 -2.09 8.69
CA ASN A 105 16.91 -2.55 9.84
C ASN A 105 17.08 -4.03 10.15
N SER A 106 17.56 -4.82 9.20
CA SER A 106 17.88 -6.24 9.40
C SER A 106 19.10 -6.49 10.31
N LYS A 107 19.99 -5.49 10.43
CA LYS A 107 21.19 -5.58 11.30
C LYS A 107 20.84 -5.69 12.81
N ARG A 108 19.65 -5.22 13.20
CA ARG A 108 19.14 -5.30 14.59
C ARG A 108 17.67 -5.72 14.57
N PRO A 109 17.37 -7.01 14.28
CA PRO A 109 16.02 -7.45 13.89
C PRO A 109 15.06 -7.67 15.06
N LYS A 110 15.51 -7.60 16.34
CA LYS A 110 14.64 -7.92 17.49
C LYS A 110 13.44 -6.99 17.55
N ASN A 111 12.25 -7.59 17.61
CA ASN A 111 10.97 -6.92 17.79
C ASN A 111 10.69 -5.81 16.75
N LYS A 112 11.15 -5.97 15.50
CA LYS A 112 10.87 -5.02 14.42
C LYS A 112 9.86 -5.55 13.44
N ILE A 113 8.94 -4.68 13.03
CA ILE A 113 8.01 -4.89 11.92
C ILE A 113 8.19 -3.76 10.92
N ILE A 114 8.28 -4.11 9.64
CA ILE A 114 8.26 -3.14 8.54
C ILE A 114 6.93 -3.31 7.83
N ILE A 115 6.17 -2.22 7.68
CA ILE A 115 4.95 -2.15 6.89
C ILE A 115 5.27 -1.43 5.59
N ILE A 116 5.05 -2.09 4.45
CA ILE A 116 5.18 -1.51 3.11
C ILE A 116 3.78 -1.25 2.59
N ASP A 117 3.35 0.02 2.60
CA ASP A 117 2.08 0.45 2.02
C ASP A 117 2.30 0.89 0.58
N ALA A 118 1.82 0.10 -0.39
CA ALA A 118 2.01 0.36 -1.80
C ALA A 118 0.77 -0.03 -2.64
N ALA A 119 0.22 0.91 -3.39
CA ALA A 119 -0.85 0.62 -4.35
C ALA A 119 -0.35 -0.32 -5.46
N LEU A 120 0.92 -0.18 -5.87
CA LEU A 120 1.55 -0.95 -6.94
C LEU A 120 2.52 -2.03 -6.43
N LEU A 121 2.26 -2.62 -5.25
CA LEU A 121 3.12 -3.62 -4.59
C LEU A 121 3.55 -4.74 -5.54
N TYR A 122 2.59 -5.30 -6.29
CA TYR A 122 2.83 -6.39 -7.24
C TYR A 122 3.54 -5.90 -8.50
N LYS A 123 3.11 -4.78 -9.08
CA LYS A 123 3.70 -4.21 -10.30
C LYS A 123 5.16 -3.79 -10.10
N MET A 124 5.51 -3.32 -8.92
CA MET A 124 6.88 -2.97 -8.53
C MET A 124 7.68 -4.19 -8.03
N ASN A 125 7.10 -5.37 -8.03
CA ASN A 125 7.71 -6.59 -7.48
C ASN A 125 8.22 -6.46 -6.03
N LEU A 126 7.60 -5.58 -5.24
CA LEU A 126 7.91 -5.41 -3.82
C LEU A 126 7.42 -6.59 -2.98
N VAL A 127 6.48 -7.38 -3.51
CA VAL A 127 5.96 -8.60 -2.87
C VAL A 127 7.07 -9.58 -2.47
N ARG A 128 8.16 -9.65 -3.23
CA ARG A 128 9.31 -10.50 -2.94
C ARG A 128 10.06 -10.14 -1.65
N LEU A 129 9.89 -8.92 -1.17
CA LEU A 129 10.49 -8.41 0.05
C LEU A 129 9.62 -8.66 1.29
N CYS A 130 8.38 -9.15 1.10
CA CYS A 130 7.39 -9.29 2.15
C CYS A 130 7.34 -10.74 2.67
N ASP A 131 7.33 -10.91 3.99
CA ASP A 131 7.02 -12.20 4.63
C ASP A 131 5.52 -12.52 4.50
N LYS A 132 4.68 -11.48 4.56
CA LYS A 132 3.22 -11.55 4.45
C LYS A 132 2.69 -10.40 3.62
N VAL A 133 1.61 -10.64 2.89
CA VAL A 133 0.90 -9.60 2.12
C VAL A 133 -0.56 -9.58 2.53
N ILE A 134 -1.08 -8.38 2.75
CA ILE A 134 -2.50 -8.12 2.99
C ILE A 134 -3.02 -7.29 1.81
N TYR A 135 -3.99 -7.83 1.10
CA TYR A 135 -4.63 -7.15 -0.02
C TYR A 135 -6.02 -6.68 0.38
N ILE A 136 -6.26 -5.37 0.34
CA ILE A 136 -7.53 -4.77 0.73
C ILE A 136 -8.40 -4.57 -0.51
N LYS A 137 -9.60 -5.14 -0.49
CA LYS A 137 -10.60 -4.91 -1.52
C LYS A 137 -11.92 -4.46 -0.92
N ALA A 138 -12.79 -3.87 -1.74
CA ALA A 138 -14.16 -3.55 -1.39
C ALA A 138 -15.02 -3.57 -2.65
N ASP A 139 -16.33 -3.67 -2.47
CA ASP A 139 -17.28 -3.65 -3.57
C ASP A 139 -17.17 -2.36 -4.39
N PRO A 140 -17.31 -2.44 -5.72
CA PRO A 140 -17.14 -1.29 -6.61
C PRO A 140 -17.98 -0.07 -6.18
N GLU A 141 -19.25 -0.29 -5.82
CA GLU A 141 -20.15 0.81 -5.43
C GLU A 141 -19.73 1.48 -4.12
N ILE A 142 -19.19 0.72 -3.18
CA ILE A 142 -18.64 1.26 -1.94
C ILE A 142 -17.39 2.10 -2.23
N ARG A 143 -16.54 1.63 -3.13
CA ARG A 143 -15.31 2.33 -3.54
C ARG A 143 -15.64 3.64 -4.25
N VAL A 144 -16.61 3.65 -5.17
CA VAL A 144 -17.09 4.87 -5.85
C VAL A 144 -17.55 5.88 -4.82
N ARG A 145 -18.46 5.50 -3.91
CA ARG A 145 -18.97 6.40 -2.87
C ARG A 145 -17.84 6.97 -2.00
N ARG A 146 -16.88 6.14 -1.60
CA ARG A 146 -15.73 6.58 -0.79
C ARG A 146 -14.84 7.56 -1.55
N LEU A 147 -14.59 7.35 -2.84
CA LEU A 147 -13.79 8.25 -3.68
C LEU A 147 -14.48 9.60 -3.89
N MET A 148 -15.78 9.60 -4.10
CA MET A 148 -16.57 10.84 -4.18
C MET A 148 -16.48 11.62 -2.87
N ALA A 149 -16.70 10.96 -1.72
CA ALA A 149 -16.72 11.59 -0.40
C ALA A 149 -15.33 12.09 0.04
N THR A 150 -14.26 11.32 -0.23
CA THR A 150 -12.93 11.63 0.32
C THR A 150 -12.03 12.43 -0.61
N ARG A 151 -12.27 12.36 -1.93
CA ARG A 151 -11.44 13.02 -2.95
C ARG A 151 -12.19 14.07 -3.77
N GLY A 152 -13.50 14.23 -3.52
CA GLY A 152 -14.34 15.12 -4.32
C GLY A 152 -14.44 14.74 -5.80
N TRP A 153 -14.23 13.46 -6.13
CA TRP A 153 -14.31 13.01 -7.52
C TRP A 153 -15.74 12.91 -7.99
N THR A 154 -15.98 13.13 -9.28
CA THR A 154 -17.25 12.77 -9.91
C THR A 154 -17.42 11.26 -9.96
N GLU A 155 -18.64 10.77 -10.03
CA GLU A 155 -18.92 9.34 -10.15
C GLU A 155 -18.26 8.74 -11.39
N GLU A 156 -18.35 9.43 -12.53
CA GLU A 156 -17.73 9.01 -13.77
C GLU A 156 -16.20 8.81 -13.61
N ARG A 157 -15.51 9.80 -13.05
CA ARG A 157 -14.06 9.71 -12.77
C ARG A 157 -13.73 8.56 -11.84
N ALA A 158 -14.54 8.34 -10.81
CA ALA A 158 -14.34 7.25 -9.87
C ALA A 158 -14.50 5.89 -10.59
N ARG A 159 -15.55 5.71 -11.39
CA ARG A 159 -15.79 4.48 -12.14
C ARG A 159 -14.69 4.21 -13.19
N GLN A 160 -14.26 5.21 -13.94
CA GLN A 160 -13.14 5.07 -14.89
C GLN A 160 -11.87 4.57 -14.18
N ARG A 161 -11.57 5.11 -12.99
CA ARG A 161 -10.42 4.67 -12.20
C ARG A 161 -10.52 3.23 -11.73
N LEU A 162 -11.72 2.74 -11.43
CA LEU A 162 -11.95 1.34 -11.04
C LEU A 162 -11.68 0.37 -12.20
N PHE A 163 -12.09 0.71 -13.43
CA PHE A 163 -11.87 -0.12 -14.62
C PHE A 163 -10.39 -0.27 -14.98
N SER A 164 -9.55 0.71 -14.66
CA SER A 164 -8.12 0.73 -15.00
C SER A 164 -7.23 -0.02 -14.01
N GLN A 165 -7.79 -0.76 -13.04
CA GLN A 165 -7.01 -1.43 -12.02
C GLN A 165 -6.63 -2.86 -12.38
N ASP A 166 -5.44 -3.27 -11.90
CA ASP A 166 -4.96 -4.64 -12.02
C ASP A 166 -5.92 -5.64 -11.35
N LYS A 167 -5.90 -6.89 -11.83
CA LYS A 167 -6.68 -7.99 -11.23
C LYS A 167 -6.27 -8.20 -9.78
N GLU A 168 -7.25 -8.65 -8.99
CA GLU A 168 -7.01 -9.09 -7.61
C GLU A 168 -6.02 -10.27 -7.62
N PRO A 169 -5.00 -10.27 -6.74
CA PRO A 169 -4.11 -11.42 -6.63
C PRO A 169 -4.87 -12.65 -6.14
N GLU A 170 -4.46 -13.81 -6.61
CA GLU A 170 -4.99 -15.09 -6.12
C GLU A 170 -4.43 -15.39 -4.73
N GLY A 171 -5.27 -15.92 -3.84
CA GLY A 171 -4.84 -16.25 -2.48
C GLY A 171 -5.99 -16.63 -1.54
N PHE A 172 -5.63 -16.88 -0.29
CA PHE A 172 -6.59 -17.20 0.75
C PHE A 172 -7.45 -15.98 1.09
N LYS A 173 -8.78 -16.11 0.98
CA LYS A 173 -9.74 -15.05 1.28
C LYS A 173 -10.19 -15.12 2.73
N ILE A 174 -10.03 -14.02 3.46
CA ILE A 174 -10.77 -13.76 4.69
C ILE A 174 -11.79 -12.67 4.41
N ILE A 175 -13.06 -13.03 4.55
CA ILE A 175 -14.17 -12.09 4.46
C ILE A 175 -14.40 -11.58 5.87
N ILE A 176 -14.43 -10.25 6.04
CA ILE A 176 -14.86 -9.62 7.28
C ILE A 176 -16.23 -9.01 7.02
N PRO A 177 -17.32 -9.67 7.40
CA PRO A 177 -18.64 -9.07 7.38
C PRO A 177 -18.78 -8.12 8.58
N GLY A 178 -19.42 -6.97 8.36
CA GLY A 178 -19.49 -5.86 9.30
C GLY A 178 -20.19 -6.09 10.66
N LYS A 179 -20.49 -7.31 11.08
CA LYS A 179 -21.20 -7.56 12.36
C LYS A 179 -20.60 -8.63 13.25
N ASP A 180 -19.64 -9.42 12.81
CA ASP A 180 -19.02 -10.47 13.63
C ASP A 180 -17.51 -10.28 13.70
N SER A 181 -17.09 -9.31 14.53
CA SER A 181 -15.68 -8.95 14.69
C SER A 181 -14.82 -10.08 15.27
N PHE A 182 -15.38 -10.96 16.12
CA PHE A 182 -14.59 -11.96 16.83
C PHE A 182 -14.21 -13.18 15.97
N SER A 183 -15.12 -13.74 15.18
CA SER A 183 -14.79 -14.87 14.30
C SER A 183 -13.86 -14.47 13.18
N ASN A 184 -14.03 -13.25 12.65
CA ASN A 184 -13.19 -12.68 11.61
C ASN A 184 -11.79 -12.39 12.12
N PHE A 185 -11.67 -11.91 13.34
CA PHE A 185 -10.42 -11.71 14.02
C PHE A 185 -9.66 -13.03 14.23
N ARG A 186 -10.30 -14.11 14.67
CA ARG A 186 -9.66 -15.45 14.77
C ARG A 186 -9.14 -15.93 13.41
N ARG A 187 -9.86 -15.68 12.33
CA ARG A 187 -9.44 -16.00 10.96
C ARG A 187 -8.23 -15.15 10.53
N PHE A 188 -8.27 -13.85 10.80
CA PHE A 188 -7.14 -12.94 10.55
C PHE A 188 -5.87 -13.41 11.27
N LEU A 189 -6.00 -13.88 12.50
CA LEU A 189 -4.88 -14.42 13.26
C LEU A 189 -4.36 -15.75 12.71
N SER A 190 -5.23 -16.59 12.21
CA SER A 190 -4.82 -17.86 11.61
C SER A 190 -3.91 -17.65 10.40
N PHE A 191 -4.03 -16.51 9.73
CA PHE A 191 -3.16 -16.10 8.63
C PHE A 191 -1.70 -15.97 9.08
N PHE A 192 -1.45 -15.35 10.23
CA PHE A 192 -0.08 -15.19 10.73
C PHE A 192 0.55 -16.48 11.25
N LYS A 193 -0.29 -17.48 11.59
CA LYS A 193 0.18 -18.80 12.08
C LYS A 193 0.49 -19.80 10.98
N LYS A 194 -0.17 -19.70 9.83
CA LYS A 194 -0.07 -20.65 8.73
C LYS A 194 0.93 -20.15 7.68
N ASP A 195 1.43 -21.06 6.83
CA ASP A 195 2.37 -20.77 5.74
C ASP A 195 1.77 -19.96 4.57
N TYR A 196 0.61 -19.35 4.78
CA TYR A 196 0.00 -18.47 3.79
C TYR A 196 0.72 -17.14 3.71
N ASN A 197 1.11 -16.72 2.51
CA ASN A 197 1.80 -15.46 2.27
C ASN A 197 0.85 -14.32 1.86
N LEU A 198 -0.39 -14.63 1.45
CA LEU A 198 -1.39 -13.66 1.00
C LEU A 198 -2.68 -13.80 1.80
N LEU A 199 -3.18 -12.66 2.26
CA LEU A 199 -4.50 -12.46 2.85
C LEU A 199 -5.28 -11.47 1.99
N VAL A 200 -6.48 -11.82 1.57
CA VAL A 200 -7.42 -10.87 0.94
C VAL A 200 -8.46 -10.43 1.96
N PHE A 201 -8.50 -9.14 2.22
CA PHE A 201 -9.40 -8.52 3.18
C PHE A 201 -10.51 -7.75 2.46
N GLU A 202 -11.78 -8.13 2.69
CA GLU A 202 -12.94 -7.43 2.12
C GLU A 202 -13.46 -6.37 3.08
N ASN A 203 -13.27 -5.11 2.74
CA ASN A 203 -13.67 -3.95 3.55
C ASN A 203 -14.99 -3.36 3.04
N ASN A 204 -16.09 -4.09 3.26
CA ASN A 204 -17.43 -3.64 2.86
C ASN A 204 -18.23 -3.00 4.00
N GLY A 205 -17.66 -2.97 5.22
CA GLY A 205 -18.30 -2.41 6.41
C GLY A 205 -18.15 -0.90 6.57
N THR A 206 -18.66 -0.39 7.68
CA THR A 206 -18.48 1.01 8.11
C THR A 206 -17.06 1.23 8.64
N LYS A 207 -16.73 2.48 8.97
CA LYS A 207 -15.44 2.80 9.59
C LYS A 207 -15.35 2.18 10.99
N GLU A 208 -16.43 2.18 11.74
CA GLU A 208 -16.55 1.60 13.08
C GLU A 208 -16.38 0.07 13.04
N ASP A 209 -17.00 -0.60 12.08
CA ASP A 209 -16.82 -2.03 11.85
C ASP A 209 -15.33 -2.37 11.61
N PHE A 210 -14.67 -1.53 10.82
CA PHE A 210 -13.28 -1.67 10.49
C PHE A 210 -12.35 -1.43 11.70
N GLU A 211 -12.58 -0.36 12.47
CA GLU A 211 -11.80 -0.03 13.66
C GLU A 211 -11.94 -1.07 14.77
N SER A 212 -13.11 -1.73 14.87
CA SER A 212 -13.37 -2.79 15.86
C SER A 212 -12.42 -3.98 15.72
N ILE A 213 -11.89 -4.23 14.51
CA ILE A 213 -10.96 -5.33 14.24
C ILE A 213 -9.60 -5.07 14.89
N PHE A 214 -9.24 -3.78 15.03
CA PHE A 214 -7.96 -3.33 15.55
C PHE A 214 -8.01 -2.95 17.04
N GLN A 215 -9.02 -3.37 17.81
CA GLN A 215 -9.06 -3.04 19.22
C GLN A 215 -7.79 -3.55 19.95
N PRO A 216 -7.02 -2.67 20.60
CA PRO A 216 -5.66 -2.94 21.06
C PRO A 216 -5.52 -4.17 21.98
N MET A 217 -6.55 -4.45 22.81
CA MET A 217 -6.51 -5.58 23.75
C MET A 217 -6.48 -6.96 23.06
N TYR A 218 -7.05 -7.08 21.86
CA TYR A 218 -7.06 -8.34 21.12
C TYR A 218 -5.74 -8.60 20.40
N PHE A 219 -5.13 -7.58 19.80
CA PHE A 219 -3.85 -7.71 19.10
C PHE A 219 -2.70 -8.01 20.07
N ALA A 220 -2.62 -7.31 21.20
CA ALA A 220 -1.56 -7.50 22.20
C ALA A 220 -1.51 -8.94 22.73
N SER A 221 -2.66 -9.52 23.08
CA SER A 221 -2.72 -10.89 23.60
C SER A 221 -2.27 -11.95 22.61
N ILE A 222 -2.30 -11.64 21.32
CA ILE A 222 -2.09 -12.56 20.22
C ILE A 222 -0.67 -12.53 19.71
N PHE A 223 -0.10 -11.35 19.47
CA PHE A 223 1.31 -11.23 19.12
C PHE A 223 2.21 -11.75 20.26
N LEU A 224 1.86 -11.49 21.53
CA LEU A 224 2.56 -12.04 22.68
C LEU A 224 2.43 -13.59 22.79
N ARG A 225 1.27 -14.14 22.44
CA ARG A 225 1.00 -15.59 22.55
C ARG A 225 1.66 -16.40 21.43
N TYR A 226 1.92 -15.81 20.28
CA TYR A 226 2.37 -16.53 19.08
C TYR A 226 3.79 -16.20 18.62
N LYS A 227 4.55 -15.37 19.36
CA LYS A 227 5.94 -14.99 19.03
C LYS A 227 6.12 -14.62 17.55
N ILE A 228 5.13 -13.87 17.01
CA ILE A 228 5.23 -13.35 15.63
C ILE A 228 6.26 -12.23 15.59
#